data_62b9f3e2011b4f1186216850cbea4dff
#
_entry.id   62b9f3e2011b4f1186216850cbea4dff
#
_cell.length_a   1.000
_cell.length_b   1.000
_cell.length_c   1.000
_cell.angle_alpha   90.00
_cell.angle_beta   90.00
_cell.angle_gamma   90.00
#
_symmetry.space_group_name_H-M   'P 1'
#
loop_
_entity.id
_entity.type
_entity.pdbx_description
1 polymer ?
#
loop_
_entity_poly.entity_id
_entity_poly.type
_entity_poly.pdbx_seq_one_letter_code
_entity_poly.pdbx_strand_id
1 'polypeptide(L)'
;MKILLPFQDPYNHALTHQIVSGGTEMFCKSIYANFDTEVFQVPYESIDYSTKEKKKISQDIINRAEDIGADVIISNFAQSIYSGAEIIKSHIPIMIVEHCIYPMASCITRWNNAIDNGHSVFWVSKWQEKKYRKMAERTNQRVVPVSGYINPSYCKQKPKMSNVEFDCGTIGRCDSGKNPFKLKHMTKDTDVSSLVITSSTQLKKDIPYYNRNKHWNDVVWNEPYNRVIDSIAKCNTYFSTWNGETWGITAMEALSCGVPVILNCDNDGDHASEIIPAHKGHYKKIPNNDKSALIDAIKCFDVDRKEVQEMTWEKHSLDGWKKQFTDAINKTVDKFSRPTLSQFMT
;
A
#
# COMPACT_ATOMS: atom_id res chain seq x y z
N MET A 1 -7.44 12.37 20.55
CA MET A 1 -6.55 11.20 20.38
C MET A 1 -5.37 11.66 19.54
N LYS A 2 -4.18 11.61 20.13
CA LYS A 2 -2.95 12.10 19.55
C LYS A 2 -2.07 10.94 19.07
N ILE A 3 -1.59 11.03 17.86
CA ILE A 3 -0.83 9.98 17.19
C ILE A 3 0.63 10.42 17.03
N LEU A 4 1.59 9.57 17.40
CA LEU A 4 2.96 9.70 16.90
C LEU A 4 3.15 8.78 15.70
N LEU A 5 3.59 9.36 14.58
CA LEU A 5 3.86 8.67 13.33
C LEU A 5 5.35 8.71 13.00
N PRO A 6 6.15 7.70 13.37
CA PRO A 6 7.50 7.56 12.86
C PRO A 6 7.46 7.35 11.36
N PHE A 7 8.16 8.20 10.62
CA PHE A 7 8.15 8.20 9.18
C PHE A 7 9.56 8.32 8.60
N GLN A 8 9.92 7.40 7.73
CA GLN A 8 11.15 7.42 6.99
C GLN A 8 10.91 8.01 5.61
N ASP A 9 11.32 9.26 5.43
CA ASP A 9 11.12 9.99 4.18
C ASP A 9 12.38 9.97 3.32
N PRO A 10 12.40 9.20 2.23
CA PRO A 10 13.54 9.16 1.31
C PRO A 10 13.79 10.49 0.57
N TYR A 11 12.82 11.42 0.62
CA TYR A 11 12.84 12.66 -0.13
C TYR A 11 12.76 13.92 0.75
N ASN A 12 12.88 13.77 2.07
CA ASN A 12 12.84 14.82 3.09
C ASN A 12 11.58 15.72 3.10
N HIS A 13 10.57 15.46 2.30
CA HIS A 13 9.34 16.27 2.21
C HIS A 13 8.12 15.51 1.67
N ALA A 14 8.13 14.17 1.65
CA ALA A 14 7.06 13.39 1.00
C ALA A 14 5.66 13.61 1.63
N LEU A 15 5.57 14.00 2.90
CA LEU A 15 4.30 14.30 3.55
C LEU A 15 3.71 15.64 3.11
N THR A 16 4.53 16.60 2.72
CA THR A 16 4.13 17.97 2.36
C THR A 16 4.07 18.21 0.85
N HIS A 17 4.79 17.45 0.03
CA HIS A 17 4.81 17.61 -1.42
C HIS A 17 3.76 16.79 -2.15
N GLN A 18 3.28 17.31 -3.28
CA GLN A 18 2.33 16.65 -4.19
C GLN A 18 2.99 15.57 -5.09
N ILE A 19 4.23 15.20 -4.83
CA ILE A 19 4.95 14.21 -5.62
C ILE A 19 4.33 12.82 -5.41
N VAL A 20 4.25 12.03 -6.48
CA VAL A 20 3.79 10.66 -6.46
C VAL A 20 4.70 9.84 -5.54
N SER A 21 4.17 9.45 -4.40
CA SER A 21 4.82 8.63 -3.38
C SER A 21 4.30 7.18 -3.46
N GLY A 22 5.02 6.24 -2.89
CA GLY A 22 4.58 4.85 -2.79
C GLY A 22 3.34 4.68 -1.89
N GLY A 23 2.80 3.46 -1.84
CA GLY A 23 1.58 3.17 -1.08
C GLY A 23 1.68 3.48 0.41
N THR A 24 2.85 3.27 1.00
CA THR A 24 3.09 3.54 2.42
C THR A 24 3.11 5.04 2.71
N GLU A 25 3.77 5.82 1.86
CA GLU A 25 3.81 7.27 1.97
C GLU A 25 2.40 7.87 1.80
N MET A 26 1.60 7.33 0.89
CA MET A 26 0.20 7.73 0.71
C MET A 26 -0.65 7.42 1.95
N PHE A 27 -0.42 6.29 2.60
CA PHE A 27 -1.06 5.95 3.86
C PHE A 27 -0.67 6.94 4.97
N CYS A 28 0.62 7.22 5.16
CA CYS A 28 1.09 8.21 6.14
C CYS A 28 0.52 9.61 5.88
N LYS A 29 0.47 10.05 4.63
CA LYS A 29 -0.19 11.32 4.24
C LYS A 29 -1.66 11.33 4.62
N SER A 30 -2.35 10.21 4.45
CA SER A 30 -3.77 10.11 4.80
C SER A 30 -3.99 10.23 6.31
N ILE A 31 -3.11 9.64 7.12
CA ILE A 31 -3.15 9.79 8.59
C ILE A 31 -2.87 11.24 8.96
N TYR A 32 -1.77 11.80 8.51
CA TYR A 32 -1.35 13.17 8.81
C TYR A 32 -2.42 14.22 8.45
N ALA A 33 -3.08 14.04 7.31
CA ALA A 33 -4.10 14.98 6.84
C ALA A 33 -5.45 14.89 7.59
N ASN A 34 -5.72 13.82 8.34
CA ASN A 34 -7.06 13.56 8.87
C ASN A 34 -7.12 13.33 10.39
N PHE A 35 -5.99 13.23 11.06
CA PHE A 35 -5.90 12.98 12.50
C PHE A 35 -4.91 13.93 13.17
N ASP A 36 -5.07 14.14 14.48
CA ASP A 36 -4.09 14.88 15.31
C ASP A 36 -2.80 14.05 15.38
N THR A 37 -1.88 14.36 14.49
CA THR A 37 -0.69 13.53 14.24
C THR A 37 0.57 14.37 14.30
N GLU A 38 1.51 13.93 15.13
CA GLU A 38 2.89 14.41 15.07
C GLU A 38 3.78 13.41 14.34
N VAL A 39 4.62 13.92 13.45
CA VAL A 39 5.55 13.10 12.66
C VAL A 39 6.92 13.10 13.33
N PHE A 40 7.45 11.90 13.62
CA PHE A 40 8.85 11.71 14.00
C PHE A 40 9.66 11.33 12.77
N GLN A 41 10.55 12.23 12.35
CA GLN A 41 11.38 11.98 11.17
C GLN A 41 12.47 10.95 11.48
N VAL A 42 12.40 9.79 10.83
CA VAL A 42 13.43 8.75 10.88
C VAL A 42 14.40 8.96 9.71
N PRO A 43 15.71 9.06 9.93
CA PRO A 43 16.68 9.22 8.84
C PRO A 43 16.59 8.07 7.82
N TYR A 44 16.64 8.41 6.52
CA TYR A 44 16.55 7.38 5.46
C TYR A 44 17.72 6.40 5.51
N GLU A 45 18.92 6.90 5.78
CA GLU A 45 20.15 6.11 5.90
C GLU A 45 20.12 5.13 7.08
N SER A 46 19.14 5.27 7.97
CA SER A 46 19.01 4.44 9.16
C SER A 46 18.84 2.94 8.86
N ILE A 47 18.54 2.57 7.61
CA ILE A 47 18.49 1.18 7.18
C ILE A 47 19.86 0.48 7.38
N ASP A 48 20.94 1.23 7.20
CA ASP A 48 22.32 0.76 7.29
C ASP A 48 22.94 0.94 8.70
N TYR A 49 22.18 1.51 9.64
CA TYR A 49 22.65 1.77 10.98
C TYR A 49 22.93 0.48 11.76
N SER A 50 23.92 0.56 12.65
CA SER A 50 24.22 -0.49 13.61
C SER A 50 23.04 -0.75 14.56
N THR A 51 23.03 -1.92 15.20
CA THR A 51 22.00 -2.26 16.21
C THR A 51 21.94 -1.20 17.32
N LYS A 52 23.09 -0.62 17.74
CA LYS A 52 23.13 0.41 18.78
C LYS A 52 22.43 1.70 18.34
N GLU A 53 22.67 2.15 17.11
CA GLU A 53 22.00 3.34 16.55
C GLU A 53 20.49 3.10 16.37
N LYS A 54 20.11 1.92 15.91
CA LYS A 54 18.71 1.51 15.81
C LYS A 54 17.99 1.54 17.15
N LYS A 55 18.64 1.06 18.21
CA LYS A 55 18.11 1.12 19.57
C LYS A 55 17.92 2.56 20.05
N LYS A 56 18.89 3.44 19.78
CA LYS A 56 18.78 4.85 20.12
C LYS A 56 17.57 5.50 19.47
N ILE A 57 17.38 5.33 18.16
CA ILE A 57 16.24 5.90 17.45
C ILE A 57 14.91 5.34 18.00
N SER A 58 14.84 4.04 18.31
CA SER A 58 13.64 3.47 18.95
C SER A 58 13.34 4.12 20.28
N GLN A 59 14.36 4.40 21.11
CA GLN A 59 14.19 5.10 22.39
C GLN A 59 13.76 6.56 22.17
N ASP A 60 14.36 7.25 21.19
CA ASP A 60 14.00 8.64 20.87
C ASP A 60 12.53 8.74 20.40
N ILE A 61 12.02 7.73 19.67
CA ILE A 61 10.60 7.66 19.29
C ILE A 61 9.71 7.49 20.53
N ILE A 62 10.07 6.63 21.47
CA ILE A 62 9.30 6.42 22.72
C ILE A 62 9.30 7.71 23.53
N ASN A 63 10.47 8.30 23.79
CA ASN A 63 10.60 9.54 24.55
C ASN A 63 9.75 10.65 23.90
N ARG A 64 9.77 10.76 22.57
CA ARG A 64 8.94 11.76 21.88
C ARG A 64 7.45 11.50 22.03
N ALA A 65 7.03 10.24 21.99
CA ALA A 65 5.63 9.89 22.22
C ALA A 65 5.16 10.27 23.64
N GLU A 66 6.02 10.08 24.64
CA GLU A 66 5.78 10.51 26.02
C GLU A 66 5.68 12.03 26.14
N ASP A 67 6.68 12.75 25.61
CA ASP A 67 6.76 14.22 25.66
C ASP A 67 5.51 14.90 25.11
N ILE A 68 4.95 14.35 24.03
CA ILE A 68 3.74 14.90 23.41
C ILE A 68 2.44 14.37 24.00
N GLY A 69 2.49 13.39 24.88
CA GLY A 69 1.31 12.69 25.39
C GLY A 69 0.57 11.93 24.29
N ALA A 70 1.28 11.16 23.47
CA ALA A 70 0.67 10.38 22.40
C ALA A 70 -0.16 9.22 22.99
N ASP A 71 -1.37 9.04 22.46
CA ASP A 71 -2.23 7.90 22.81
C ASP A 71 -1.78 6.60 22.11
N VAL A 72 -1.12 6.73 20.94
CA VAL A 72 -0.67 5.58 20.14
C VAL A 72 0.52 5.95 19.26
N ILE A 73 1.41 4.98 19.05
CA ILE A 73 2.47 5.04 18.01
C ILE A 73 2.02 4.19 16.84
N ILE A 74 2.06 4.73 15.60
CA ILE A 74 1.71 3.97 14.39
C ILE A 74 2.97 3.62 13.61
N SER A 75 3.30 2.34 13.56
CA SER A 75 4.43 1.79 12.81
C SER A 75 3.96 1.16 11.50
N ASN A 76 4.53 1.59 10.37
CA ASN A 76 4.11 1.15 9.03
C ASN A 76 4.89 -0.04 8.48
N PHE A 77 5.97 -0.45 9.15
CA PHE A 77 6.79 -1.58 8.72
C PHE A 77 7.42 -2.30 9.91
N ALA A 78 7.21 -3.61 9.97
CA ALA A 78 7.95 -4.45 10.91
C ALA A 78 9.46 -4.52 10.58
N GLN A 79 9.84 -4.22 9.34
CA GLN A 79 11.24 -4.23 8.89
C GLN A 79 11.98 -2.95 9.25
N SER A 80 11.27 -1.88 9.56
CA SER A 80 11.88 -0.61 9.86
C SER A 80 12.49 -0.62 11.26
N ILE A 81 13.41 0.29 11.45
CA ILE A 81 14.21 0.45 12.64
C ILE A 81 13.39 0.68 13.91
N TYR A 82 12.27 1.41 13.78
CA TYR A 82 11.37 1.72 14.88
C TYR A 82 10.44 0.56 15.28
N SER A 83 10.47 -0.57 14.58
CA SER A 83 9.86 -1.83 14.99
C SER A 83 10.86 -2.78 15.67
N GLY A 84 11.98 -2.25 16.14
CA GLY A 84 12.99 -3.02 16.88
C GLY A 84 12.51 -3.47 18.26
N ALA A 85 13.30 -4.33 18.92
CA ALA A 85 12.94 -4.92 20.21
C ALA A 85 12.68 -3.87 21.30
N GLU A 86 13.31 -2.71 21.22
CA GLU A 86 13.15 -1.64 22.22
C GLU A 86 11.78 -0.96 22.09
N ILE A 87 11.34 -0.64 20.89
CA ILE A 87 10.03 0.01 20.69
C ILE A 87 8.88 -0.93 21.07
N ILE A 88 9.05 -2.25 20.89
CA ILE A 88 8.07 -3.25 21.32
C ILE A 88 7.87 -3.25 22.84
N LYS A 89 8.84 -2.79 23.61
CA LYS A 89 8.76 -2.63 25.07
C LYS A 89 8.13 -1.30 25.50
N SER A 90 7.66 -0.49 24.57
CA SER A 90 6.98 0.77 24.88
C SER A 90 5.80 0.54 25.83
N HIS A 91 5.61 1.44 26.78
CA HIS A 91 4.40 1.52 27.60
C HIS A 91 3.28 2.34 26.92
N ILE A 92 3.53 2.88 25.73
CA ILE A 92 2.51 3.46 24.87
C ILE A 92 2.10 2.39 23.83
N PRO A 93 0.79 2.21 23.56
CA PRO A 93 0.33 1.21 22.60
C PRO A 93 0.90 1.46 21.20
N ILE A 94 1.32 0.38 20.55
CA ILE A 94 1.82 0.44 19.17
C ILE A 94 0.84 -0.27 18.25
N MET A 95 0.46 0.42 17.19
CA MET A 95 -0.30 -0.11 16.07
C MET A 95 0.63 -0.34 14.90
N ILE A 96 0.96 -1.59 14.61
CA ILE A 96 1.75 -1.97 13.43
C ILE A 96 0.80 -2.17 12.27
N VAL A 97 1.02 -1.43 11.16
CA VAL A 97 0.30 -1.63 9.89
C VAL A 97 1.28 -2.20 8.88
N GLU A 98 1.05 -3.43 8.48
CA GLU A 98 1.98 -4.14 7.61
C GLU A 98 1.60 -3.99 6.15
N HIS A 99 2.50 -3.43 5.36
CA HIS A 99 2.33 -3.19 3.92
C HIS A 99 3.16 -4.15 3.04
N CYS A 100 4.05 -4.96 3.64
CA CYS A 100 4.98 -5.78 2.88
C CYS A 100 4.31 -7.03 2.29
N ILE A 101 4.61 -7.33 1.03
CA ILE A 101 4.12 -8.54 0.34
C ILE A 101 4.84 -9.80 0.79
N TYR A 102 6.13 -9.68 1.02
CA TYR A 102 7.01 -10.80 1.35
C TYR A 102 7.62 -10.57 2.73
N PRO A 103 6.89 -10.92 3.79
CA PRO A 103 7.45 -10.83 5.13
C PRO A 103 8.66 -11.75 5.25
N MET A 104 9.77 -11.21 5.77
CA MET A 104 10.89 -12.05 6.16
C MET A 104 10.57 -12.78 7.46
N ALA A 105 11.22 -13.93 7.68
CA ALA A 105 11.04 -14.71 8.92
C ALA A 105 11.29 -13.86 10.19
N SER A 106 12.24 -12.92 10.13
CA SER A 106 12.50 -11.97 11.23
C SER A 106 11.31 -11.02 11.52
N CYS A 107 10.48 -10.72 10.52
CA CYS A 107 9.28 -9.91 10.72
C CYS A 107 8.24 -10.69 11.53
N ILE A 108 8.06 -11.98 11.23
CA ILE A 108 7.11 -12.85 11.94
C ILE A 108 7.42 -12.86 13.45
N THR A 109 8.71 -13.03 13.80
CA THR A 109 9.15 -12.97 15.19
C THR A 109 8.80 -11.64 15.84
N ARG A 110 9.03 -10.51 15.14
CA ARG A 110 8.71 -9.17 15.66
C ARG A 110 7.22 -8.97 15.89
N TRP A 111 6.38 -9.42 14.96
CA TRP A 111 4.91 -9.34 15.12
C TRP A 111 4.44 -10.17 16.30
N ASN A 112 4.96 -11.39 16.44
CA ASN A 112 4.65 -12.24 17.58
C ASN A 112 5.01 -11.53 18.90
N ASN A 113 6.24 -11.00 18.98
CA ASN A 113 6.71 -10.27 20.16
C ASN A 113 5.86 -9.02 20.44
N ALA A 114 5.47 -8.26 19.40
CA ALA A 114 4.59 -7.09 19.58
C ALA A 114 3.23 -7.50 20.15
N ILE A 115 2.62 -8.55 19.62
CA ILE A 115 1.32 -9.04 20.10
C ILE A 115 1.41 -9.57 21.54
N ASP A 116 2.50 -10.27 21.88
CA ASP A 116 2.75 -10.79 23.24
C ASP A 116 2.93 -9.66 24.26
N ASN A 117 3.41 -8.49 23.84
CA ASN A 117 3.52 -7.28 24.65
C ASN A 117 2.25 -6.38 24.60
N GLY A 118 1.13 -6.90 24.13
CA GLY A 118 -0.15 -6.19 24.13
C GLY A 118 -0.38 -5.26 22.95
N HIS A 119 0.60 -5.07 22.07
CA HIS A 119 0.47 -4.24 20.87
C HIS A 119 -0.40 -4.90 19.81
N SER A 120 -0.72 -4.17 18.74
CA SER A 120 -1.60 -4.64 17.66
C SER A 120 -0.89 -4.70 16.31
N VAL A 121 -1.23 -5.73 15.53
CA VAL A 121 -0.77 -5.88 14.15
C VAL A 121 -1.96 -5.94 13.22
N PHE A 122 -1.99 -5.04 12.24
CA PHE A 122 -3.02 -4.96 11.20
C PHE A 122 -2.42 -5.22 9.84
N TRP A 123 -3.20 -5.90 9.00
CA TRP A 123 -2.86 -6.14 7.61
C TRP A 123 -3.67 -5.23 6.69
N VAL A 124 -3.13 -4.93 5.53
CA VAL A 124 -3.89 -4.17 4.52
C VAL A 124 -4.81 -5.09 3.71
N SER A 125 -4.62 -6.40 3.73
CA SER A 125 -5.48 -7.35 3.02
C SER A 125 -5.47 -8.76 3.63
N LYS A 126 -6.56 -9.51 3.41
CA LYS A 126 -6.65 -10.94 3.76
C LYS A 126 -5.67 -11.78 2.95
N TRP A 127 -5.43 -11.37 1.69
CA TRP A 127 -4.43 -12.01 0.85
C TRP A 127 -3.02 -11.93 1.47
N GLN A 128 -2.66 -10.78 2.03
CA GLN A 128 -1.39 -10.59 2.72
C GLN A 128 -1.28 -11.50 3.96
N GLU A 129 -2.34 -11.59 4.77
CA GLU A 129 -2.39 -12.51 5.91
C GLU A 129 -2.18 -13.97 5.46
N LYS A 130 -2.83 -14.40 4.36
CA LYS A 130 -2.65 -15.74 3.80
C LYS A 130 -1.18 -16.02 3.44
N LYS A 131 -0.48 -15.04 2.85
CA LYS A 131 0.97 -15.18 2.55
C LYS A 131 1.81 -15.27 3.83
N TYR A 132 1.47 -14.48 4.85
CA TYR A 132 2.12 -14.54 6.16
C TYR A 132 1.97 -15.92 6.81
N ARG A 133 0.76 -16.47 6.83
CA ARG A 133 0.51 -17.81 7.41
C ARG A 133 1.33 -18.90 6.72
N LYS A 134 1.35 -18.91 5.39
CA LYS A 134 2.19 -19.82 4.60
C LYS A 134 3.70 -19.67 4.93
N MET A 135 4.18 -18.44 5.15
CA MET A 135 5.57 -18.21 5.51
C MET A 135 5.88 -18.71 6.93
N ALA A 136 4.99 -18.43 7.89
CA ALA A 136 5.13 -18.90 9.27
C ALA A 136 5.19 -20.43 9.33
N GLU A 137 4.31 -21.13 8.60
CA GLU A 137 4.33 -22.59 8.47
C GLU A 137 5.66 -23.11 7.89
N ARG A 138 6.14 -22.51 6.80
CA ARG A 138 7.42 -22.89 6.16
C ARG A 138 8.64 -22.70 7.08
N THR A 139 8.59 -21.72 7.96
CA THR A 139 9.69 -21.39 8.88
C THR A 139 9.49 -21.97 10.27
N ASN A 140 8.48 -22.83 10.45
CA ASN A 140 8.09 -23.44 11.72
C ASN A 140 7.94 -22.40 12.87
N GLN A 141 7.32 -21.25 12.53
CA GLN A 141 7.05 -20.18 13.47
C GLN A 141 5.58 -20.17 13.90
N ARG A 142 5.34 -19.71 15.12
CA ARG A 142 3.99 -19.54 15.64
C ARG A 142 3.21 -18.55 14.77
N VAL A 143 1.99 -18.92 14.42
CA VAL A 143 1.02 -18.03 13.79
C VAL A 143 0.17 -17.38 14.89
N VAL A 144 0.27 -16.07 15.03
CA VAL A 144 -0.57 -15.32 15.97
C VAL A 144 -1.80 -14.74 15.28
N PRO A 145 -2.91 -14.57 16.02
CA PRO A 145 -4.07 -13.87 15.49
C PRO A 145 -3.72 -12.40 15.22
N VAL A 146 -4.00 -11.93 14.01
CA VAL A 146 -3.89 -10.51 13.69
C VAL A 146 -5.01 -9.71 14.35
N SER A 147 -4.74 -8.44 14.63
CA SER A 147 -5.72 -7.57 15.28
C SER A 147 -6.86 -7.18 14.32
N GLY A 148 -6.64 -7.23 13.01
CA GLY A 148 -7.63 -6.94 11.98
C GLY A 148 -7.01 -6.50 10.65
N TYR A 149 -7.86 -5.89 9.84
CA TYR A 149 -7.47 -5.33 8.53
C TYR A 149 -7.77 -3.84 8.51
N ILE A 150 -6.99 -3.11 7.73
CA ILE A 150 -7.18 -1.68 7.54
C ILE A 150 -6.89 -1.31 6.08
N ASN A 151 -7.80 -0.58 5.46
CA ASN A 151 -7.57 -0.08 4.12
C ASN A 151 -6.41 0.92 4.13
N PRO A 152 -5.42 0.79 3.25
CA PRO A 152 -4.28 1.70 3.23
C PRO A 152 -4.60 3.05 2.61
N SER A 153 -5.77 3.22 2.00
CA SER A 153 -6.17 4.46 1.35
C SER A 153 -7.69 4.53 1.19
N TYR A 154 -8.18 5.72 0.83
CA TYR A 154 -9.55 6.03 0.47
C TYR A 154 -9.59 6.76 -0.87
N CYS A 155 -10.75 6.86 -1.50
CA CYS A 155 -10.95 7.64 -2.71
C CYS A 155 -10.81 9.13 -2.39
N LYS A 156 -9.79 9.79 -2.96
CA LYS A 156 -9.44 11.19 -2.63
C LYS A 156 -10.13 12.21 -3.50
N GLN A 157 -10.42 11.87 -4.74
CA GLN A 157 -10.99 12.75 -5.74
C GLN A 157 -11.88 11.94 -6.67
N LYS A 158 -13.16 12.33 -6.78
CA LYS A 158 -14.09 11.74 -7.76
C LYS A 158 -13.92 12.47 -9.10
N PRO A 159 -13.29 11.85 -10.08
CA PRO A 159 -13.10 12.47 -11.38
C PRO A 159 -14.43 12.54 -12.13
N LYS A 160 -14.55 13.51 -13.04
CA LYS A 160 -15.59 13.46 -14.05
C LYS A 160 -15.33 12.26 -14.97
N MET A 161 -16.41 11.61 -15.39
CA MET A 161 -16.30 10.59 -16.43
C MET A 161 -15.76 11.25 -17.69
N SER A 162 -14.63 10.75 -18.18
CA SER A 162 -13.98 11.25 -19.39
C SER A 162 -14.33 10.38 -20.59
N ASN A 163 -14.27 10.96 -21.79
CA ASN A 163 -14.28 10.17 -23.02
C ASN A 163 -13.04 9.25 -23.03
N VAL A 164 -13.25 8.03 -23.50
CA VAL A 164 -12.16 7.05 -23.64
C VAL A 164 -11.27 7.49 -24.79
N GLU A 165 -9.96 7.61 -24.52
CA GLU A 165 -8.92 7.94 -25.49
C GLU A 165 -7.95 6.76 -25.72
N PHE A 166 -7.86 5.85 -24.72
CA PHE A 166 -6.98 4.69 -24.73
C PHE A 166 -7.73 3.42 -24.36
N ASP A 167 -7.41 2.31 -24.98
CA ASP A 167 -7.99 1.01 -24.66
C ASP A 167 -7.52 0.51 -23.29
N CYS A 168 -6.27 0.78 -22.94
CA CYS A 168 -5.70 0.33 -21.66
C CYS A 168 -4.69 1.32 -21.09
N GLY A 169 -4.70 1.50 -19.77
CA GLY A 169 -3.71 2.29 -19.06
C GLY A 169 -3.01 1.52 -17.94
N THR A 170 -1.87 2.01 -17.48
CA THR A 170 -1.18 1.52 -16.30
C THR A 170 -0.52 2.65 -15.53
N ILE A 171 -0.40 2.49 -14.19
CA ILE A 171 0.28 3.42 -13.30
C ILE A 171 1.37 2.66 -12.53
N GLY A 172 2.57 3.20 -12.48
CA GLY A 172 3.62 2.62 -11.66
C GLY A 172 4.90 3.43 -11.67
N ARG A 173 5.73 3.25 -10.65
CA ARG A 173 7.08 3.83 -10.64
C ARG A 173 7.90 3.27 -11.79
N CYS A 174 8.79 4.11 -12.35
CA CYS A 174 9.70 3.69 -13.41
C CYS A 174 10.85 2.83 -12.86
N ASP A 175 10.52 1.64 -12.41
CA ASP A 175 11.49 0.63 -11.94
C ASP A 175 11.15 -0.76 -12.47
N SER A 176 12.12 -1.67 -12.43
CA SER A 176 11.95 -3.04 -12.91
C SER A 176 10.97 -3.88 -12.07
N GLY A 177 10.76 -3.50 -10.82
CA GLY A 177 9.82 -4.18 -9.92
C GLY A 177 8.37 -3.89 -10.29
N LYS A 178 8.01 -2.62 -10.48
CA LYS A 178 6.66 -2.22 -10.93
C LYS A 178 6.45 -2.41 -12.43
N ASN A 179 7.52 -2.30 -13.22
CA ASN A 179 7.55 -2.54 -14.66
C ASN A 179 6.35 -1.95 -15.44
N PRO A 180 6.05 -0.64 -15.35
CA PRO A 180 4.88 -0.06 -16.01
C PRO A 180 4.94 -0.19 -17.54
N PHE A 181 6.14 -0.23 -18.14
CA PHE A 181 6.32 -0.40 -19.58
C PHE A 181 6.01 -1.82 -20.09
N LYS A 182 5.73 -2.77 -19.19
CA LYS A 182 5.23 -4.09 -19.56
C LYS A 182 3.98 -3.99 -20.44
N LEU A 183 3.07 -3.05 -20.14
CA LEU A 183 1.91 -2.80 -20.99
C LEU A 183 2.31 -2.48 -22.42
N LYS A 184 3.24 -1.53 -22.65
CA LYS A 184 3.73 -1.17 -23.99
C LYS A 184 4.35 -2.38 -24.73
N HIS A 185 5.14 -3.18 -24.02
CA HIS A 185 5.73 -4.39 -24.62
C HIS A 185 4.67 -5.44 -24.99
N MET A 186 3.63 -5.60 -24.18
CA MET A 186 2.56 -6.57 -24.46
C MET A 186 1.56 -6.09 -25.51
N THR A 187 1.36 -4.78 -25.67
CA THR A 187 0.47 -4.21 -26.73
C THR A 187 1.21 -3.86 -28.01
N LYS A 188 2.54 -3.99 -28.04
CA LYS A 188 3.34 -3.77 -29.27
C LYS A 188 2.83 -4.65 -30.38
N ASP A 189 2.75 -4.09 -31.60
CA ASP A 189 2.32 -4.76 -32.83
C ASP A 189 0.86 -5.28 -32.77
N THR A 190 0.01 -4.59 -31.99
CA THR A 190 -1.45 -4.82 -31.94
C THR A 190 -2.21 -3.53 -32.22
N ASP A 191 -3.52 -3.63 -32.39
CA ASP A 191 -4.43 -2.50 -32.56
C ASP A 191 -4.83 -1.83 -31.23
N VAL A 192 -4.30 -2.28 -30.08
CA VAL A 192 -4.60 -1.75 -28.75
C VAL A 192 -3.80 -0.49 -28.49
N SER A 193 -4.49 0.62 -28.28
CA SER A 193 -3.91 1.88 -27.79
C SER A 193 -3.62 1.79 -26.28
N SER A 194 -2.44 2.22 -25.85
CA SER A 194 -2.04 2.07 -24.45
C SER A 194 -1.37 3.32 -23.87
N LEU A 195 -1.68 3.64 -22.61
CA LEU A 195 -1.14 4.75 -21.85
C LEU A 195 -0.31 4.26 -20.67
N VAL A 196 0.90 4.80 -20.49
CA VAL A 196 1.73 4.57 -19.30
C VAL A 196 1.81 5.85 -18.49
N ILE A 197 1.48 5.78 -17.21
CA ILE A 197 1.59 6.87 -16.27
C ILE A 197 2.68 6.50 -15.25
N THR A 198 3.74 7.29 -15.19
CA THR A 198 4.91 6.94 -14.40
C THR A 198 5.67 8.17 -13.90
N SER A 199 6.62 7.95 -13.00
CA SER A 199 7.57 8.97 -12.56
C SER A 199 8.97 8.69 -13.11
N SER A 200 9.75 9.73 -13.37
CA SER A 200 11.18 9.56 -13.65
C SER A 200 11.87 8.99 -12.41
N THR A 201 12.84 8.11 -12.63
CA THR A 201 13.61 7.57 -11.52
C THR A 201 14.77 8.49 -11.15
N GLN A 202 14.97 8.68 -9.85
CA GLN A 202 16.18 9.32 -9.30
C GLN A 202 17.15 8.27 -8.72
N LEU A 203 16.72 7.02 -8.60
CA LEU A 203 17.53 5.95 -8.04
C LEU A 203 18.50 5.41 -9.11
N LYS A 204 19.79 5.47 -8.84
CA LYS A 204 20.85 5.01 -9.76
C LYS A 204 20.61 3.60 -10.31
N LYS A 205 20.06 2.70 -9.49
CA LYS A 205 19.74 1.32 -9.90
C LYS A 205 18.66 1.22 -10.98
N ASP A 206 17.78 2.22 -11.10
CA ASP A 206 16.64 2.20 -12.02
C ASP A 206 16.90 3.00 -13.31
N ILE A 207 18.02 3.74 -13.38
CA ILE A 207 18.42 4.51 -14.59
C ILE A 207 18.51 3.61 -15.84
N PRO A 208 19.08 2.39 -15.80
CA PRO A 208 19.10 1.52 -16.99
C PRO A 208 17.71 1.14 -17.49
N TYR A 209 16.74 0.95 -16.58
CA TYR A 209 15.35 0.68 -16.92
C TYR A 209 14.69 1.89 -17.57
N TYR A 210 14.83 3.09 -16.98
CA TYR A 210 14.37 4.34 -17.56
C TYR A 210 14.94 4.57 -18.98
N ASN A 211 16.25 4.46 -19.15
CA ASN A 211 16.90 4.71 -20.44
C ASN A 211 16.42 3.77 -21.57
N ARG A 212 16.07 2.54 -21.24
CA ARG A 212 15.50 1.59 -22.21
C ARG A 212 14.08 1.93 -22.64
N ASN A 213 13.33 2.63 -21.80
CA ASN A 213 11.89 2.81 -21.99
C ASN A 213 11.44 4.25 -22.26
N LYS A 214 12.31 5.25 -22.09
CA LYS A 214 11.98 6.69 -22.24
C LYS A 214 11.55 7.11 -23.64
N HIS A 215 11.73 6.26 -24.65
CA HIS A 215 11.41 6.54 -26.06
C HIS A 215 9.97 6.16 -26.46
N TRP A 216 9.22 5.51 -25.57
CA TRP A 216 7.84 5.16 -25.87
C TRP A 216 6.95 6.41 -25.94
N ASN A 217 6.01 6.42 -26.88
CA ASN A 217 4.95 7.42 -26.97
C ASN A 217 3.83 7.12 -25.95
N ASP A 218 2.92 8.08 -25.75
CA ASP A 218 1.79 7.99 -24.83
C ASP A 218 2.24 7.62 -23.40
N VAL A 219 3.23 8.35 -22.92
CA VAL A 219 3.76 8.24 -21.57
C VAL A 219 3.61 9.57 -20.84
N VAL A 220 2.90 9.53 -19.72
CA VAL A 220 2.72 10.67 -18.81
C VAL A 220 3.78 10.58 -17.72
N TRP A 221 4.63 11.60 -17.62
CA TRP A 221 5.77 11.64 -16.71
C TRP A 221 5.58 12.66 -15.58
N ASN A 222 5.80 12.22 -14.33
CA ASN A 222 5.92 13.11 -13.16
C ASN A 222 4.73 14.06 -12.93
N GLU A 223 3.54 13.66 -13.32
CA GLU A 223 2.36 14.49 -13.14
C GLU A 223 1.90 14.55 -11.67
N PRO A 224 1.31 15.66 -11.23
CA PRO A 224 0.66 15.74 -9.94
C PRO A 224 -0.54 14.79 -9.88
N TYR A 225 -0.90 14.39 -8.65
CA TYR A 225 -1.91 13.34 -8.39
C TYR A 225 -3.24 13.55 -9.15
N ASN A 226 -3.77 14.76 -9.17
CA ASN A 226 -5.01 15.05 -9.89
C ASN A 226 -4.88 14.79 -11.41
N ARG A 227 -3.75 15.10 -12.01
CA ARG A 227 -3.47 14.82 -13.42
C ARG A 227 -3.32 13.33 -13.71
N VAL A 228 -2.74 12.58 -12.76
CA VAL A 228 -2.68 11.10 -12.84
C VAL A 228 -4.10 10.52 -12.87
N ILE A 229 -4.99 11.00 -12.01
CA ILE A 229 -6.38 10.57 -11.96
C ILE A 229 -7.13 10.94 -13.25
N ASP A 230 -6.95 12.16 -13.76
CA ASP A 230 -7.55 12.59 -15.03
C ASP A 230 -7.06 11.74 -16.22
N SER A 231 -5.79 11.33 -16.20
CA SER A 231 -5.18 10.53 -17.27
C SER A 231 -5.70 9.08 -17.25
N ILE A 232 -5.82 8.45 -16.07
CA ILE A 232 -6.36 7.09 -16.00
C ILE A 232 -7.86 7.06 -16.34
N ALA A 233 -8.61 8.11 -16.02
CA ALA A 233 -10.04 8.22 -16.36
C ALA A 233 -10.30 8.17 -17.88
N LYS A 234 -9.30 8.45 -18.72
CA LYS A 234 -9.36 8.38 -20.19
C LYS A 234 -9.12 6.97 -20.75
N CYS A 235 -8.80 6.00 -19.90
CA CYS A 235 -8.59 4.62 -20.32
C CYS A 235 -9.89 3.81 -20.21
N ASN A 236 -10.07 2.86 -21.13
CA ASN A 236 -11.19 1.91 -21.06
C ASN A 236 -10.95 0.85 -19.99
N THR A 237 -9.70 0.40 -19.84
CA THR A 237 -9.28 -0.59 -18.85
C THR A 237 -7.98 -0.16 -18.17
N TYR A 238 -7.71 -0.71 -16.99
CA TYR A 238 -6.45 -0.54 -16.27
C TYR A 238 -5.73 -1.88 -16.13
N PHE A 239 -4.47 -1.93 -16.51
CA PHE A 239 -3.62 -3.12 -16.35
C PHE A 239 -2.67 -2.96 -15.16
N SER A 240 -2.83 -3.79 -14.14
CA SER A 240 -1.88 -3.91 -13.04
C SER A 240 -0.71 -4.79 -13.49
N THR A 241 0.42 -4.16 -13.83
CA THR A 241 1.58 -4.84 -14.41
C THR A 241 2.33 -5.73 -13.43
N TRP A 242 2.22 -5.46 -12.13
CA TRP A 242 2.93 -6.18 -11.10
C TRP A 242 2.16 -7.39 -10.59
N ASN A 243 2.86 -8.50 -10.47
CA ASN A 243 2.36 -9.75 -9.94
C ASN A 243 2.57 -9.81 -8.41
N GLY A 244 1.70 -9.21 -7.63
CA GLY A 244 1.79 -9.33 -6.18
C GLY A 244 1.57 -8.03 -5.39
N GLU A 245 0.53 -7.29 -5.68
CA GLU A 245 0.13 -6.15 -4.85
C GLU A 245 -0.48 -6.62 -3.52
N THR A 246 -0.15 -5.95 -2.43
CA THR A 246 -0.78 -6.19 -1.11
C THR A 246 -2.21 -5.66 -1.05
N TRP A 247 -2.44 -4.49 -1.65
CA TRP A 247 -3.76 -3.87 -1.74
C TRP A 247 -4.05 -3.39 -3.17
N GLY A 248 -3.08 -2.79 -3.86
CA GLY A 248 -3.26 -2.21 -5.19
C GLY A 248 -3.95 -0.85 -5.15
N ILE A 249 -3.32 0.14 -4.51
CA ILE A 249 -3.88 1.51 -4.43
C ILE A 249 -4.18 2.04 -5.84
N THR A 250 -3.29 1.82 -6.80
CA THR A 250 -3.50 2.26 -8.18
C THR A 250 -4.67 1.56 -8.88
N ALA A 251 -4.94 0.29 -8.54
CA ALA A 251 -6.14 -0.40 -9.00
C ALA A 251 -7.41 0.21 -8.40
N MET A 252 -7.39 0.56 -7.11
CA MET A 252 -8.49 1.29 -6.47
C MET A 252 -8.70 2.66 -7.12
N GLU A 253 -7.62 3.38 -7.43
CA GLU A 253 -7.69 4.67 -8.12
C GLU A 253 -8.32 4.53 -9.52
N ALA A 254 -7.95 3.50 -10.28
CA ALA A 254 -8.58 3.19 -11.57
C ALA A 254 -10.09 2.90 -11.42
N LEU A 255 -10.45 2.04 -10.47
CA LEU A 255 -11.85 1.73 -10.17
C LEU A 255 -12.63 2.97 -9.72
N SER A 256 -12.01 3.88 -8.96
CA SER A 256 -12.63 5.16 -8.57
C SER A 256 -12.90 6.10 -9.75
N CYS A 257 -12.22 5.89 -10.86
CA CYS A 257 -12.45 6.56 -12.14
C CYS A 257 -13.49 5.84 -13.02
N GLY A 258 -14.07 4.73 -12.56
CA GLY A 258 -14.92 3.87 -13.36
C GLY A 258 -14.16 3.03 -14.38
N VAL A 259 -12.86 2.81 -14.18
CA VAL A 259 -12.01 2.04 -15.09
C VAL A 259 -11.81 0.63 -14.52
N PRO A 260 -12.35 -0.41 -15.18
CA PRO A 260 -12.22 -1.78 -14.73
C PRO A 260 -10.77 -2.27 -14.81
N VAL A 261 -10.43 -3.27 -13.99
CA VAL A 261 -9.04 -3.66 -13.74
C VAL A 261 -8.71 -5.03 -14.33
N ILE A 262 -7.57 -5.13 -15.02
CA ILE A 262 -6.95 -6.39 -15.44
C ILE A 262 -5.74 -6.64 -14.54
N LEU A 263 -5.74 -7.78 -13.85
CA LEU A 263 -4.66 -8.19 -12.95
C LEU A 263 -3.72 -9.16 -13.66
N ASN A 264 -2.44 -8.79 -13.72
CA ASN A 264 -1.39 -9.69 -14.16
C ASN A 264 -0.95 -10.54 -12.96
N CYS A 265 -1.60 -11.68 -12.76
CA CYS A 265 -1.32 -12.51 -11.60
C CYS A 265 -1.40 -14.00 -11.92
N ASP A 266 -0.46 -14.76 -11.35
CA ASP A 266 -0.69 -16.18 -11.15
C ASP A 266 -1.83 -16.37 -10.11
N ASN A 267 -2.37 -17.56 -9.99
CA ASN A 267 -3.56 -17.92 -9.22
C ASN A 267 -3.63 -17.43 -7.75
N ASP A 268 -2.58 -16.78 -7.26
CA ASP A 268 -2.45 -16.34 -5.88
C ASP A 268 -2.87 -14.86 -5.61
N GLY A 269 -3.06 -14.05 -6.64
CA GLY A 269 -3.33 -12.62 -6.48
C GLY A 269 -4.81 -12.29 -6.49
N ASP A 270 -5.48 -12.30 -5.34
CA ASP A 270 -6.92 -11.99 -5.25
C ASP A 270 -7.25 -10.71 -4.46
N HIS A 271 -6.26 -9.82 -4.31
CA HIS A 271 -6.46 -8.57 -3.59
C HIS A 271 -7.55 -7.67 -4.20
N ALA A 272 -7.78 -7.74 -5.51
CA ALA A 272 -8.83 -6.95 -6.14
C ALA A 272 -10.25 -7.33 -5.65
N SER A 273 -10.48 -8.57 -5.23
CA SER A 273 -11.76 -8.98 -4.64
C SER A 273 -12.05 -8.27 -3.31
N GLU A 274 -11.03 -7.79 -2.63
CA GLU A 274 -11.16 -7.00 -1.41
C GLU A 274 -11.47 -5.53 -1.70
N ILE A 275 -11.07 -5.04 -2.87
CA ILE A 275 -11.37 -3.68 -3.33
C ILE A 275 -12.81 -3.63 -3.86
N ILE A 276 -13.15 -4.53 -4.77
CA ILE A 276 -14.50 -4.58 -5.37
C ILE A 276 -14.92 -6.04 -5.64
N PRO A 277 -16.23 -6.38 -5.54
CA PRO A 277 -16.68 -7.75 -5.73
C PRO A 277 -16.48 -8.27 -7.17
N ALA A 278 -15.92 -9.46 -7.30
CA ALA A 278 -15.69 -10.12 -8.59
C ALA A 278 -16.94 -10.41 -9.41
N HIS A 279 -18.08 -10.66 -8.73
CA HIS A 279 -19.33 -11.02 -9.38
C HIS A 279 -19.93 -9.88 -10.25
N LYS A 280 -19.42 -8.65 -10.08
CA LYS A 280 -19.79 -7.52 -10.92
C LYS A 280 -18.96 -7.41 -12.21
N GLY A 281 -17.99 -8.30 -12.40
CA GLY A 281 -17.12 -8.25 -13.58
C GLY A 281 -16.17 -7.07 -13.64
N HIS A 282 -15.99 -6.34 -12.53
CA HIS A 282 -15.19 -5.11 -12.50
C HIS A 282 -13.68 -5.37 -12.55
N TYR A 283 -13.28 -6.62 -12.46
CA TYR A 283 -11.90 -7.01 -12.72
C TYR A 283 -11.80 -8.38 -13.39
N LYS A 284 -10.70 -8.57 -14.13
CA LYS A 284 -10.30 -9.86 -14.73
C LYS A 284 -8.90 -10.22 -14.29
N LYS A 285 -8.61 -11.52 -14.17
CA LYS A 285 -7.26 -12.04 -13.94
C LYS A 285 -6.74 -12.66 -15.23
N ILE A 286 -5.50 -12.40 -15.54
CA ILE A 286 -4.80 -13.05 -16.64
C ILE A 286 -3.54 -13.77 -16.14
N PRO A 287 -3.11 -14.85 -16.79
CA PRO A 287 -1.84 -15.48 -16.50
C PRO A 287 -0.69 -14.48 -16.64
N ASN A 288 0.34 -14.63 -15.81
CA ASN A 288 1.47 -13.72 -15.83
C ASN A 288 2.18 -13.73 -17.20
N ASN A 289 2.36 -12.54 -17.77
CA ASN A 289 2.96 -12.33 -19.09
C ASN A 289 2.22 -12.93 -20.30
N ASP A 290 0.96 -13.30 -20.15
CA ASP A 290 0.17 -13.80 -21.29
C ASP A 290 -0.37 -12.61 -22.12
N LYS A 291 0.30 -12.37 -23.26
CA LYS A 291 -0.05 -11.28 -24.20
C LYS A 291 -1.44 -11.50 -24.80
N SER A 292 -1.77 -12.72 -25.23
CA SER A 292 -3.08 -13.03 -25.84
C SER A 292 -4.20 -12.79 -24.84
N ALA A 293 -4.08 -13.33 -23.62
CA ALA A 293 -5.05 -13.15 -22.55
C ALA A 293 -5.22 -11.67 -22.18
N LEU A 294 -4.16 -10.86 -22.23
CA LEU A 294 -4.27 -9.42 -21.99
C LEU A 294 -5.11 -8.73 -23.08
N ILE A 295 -4.80 -9.00 -24.35
CA ILE A 295 -5.50 -8.38 -25.50
C ILE A 295 -6.98 -8.78 -25.49
N ASP A 296 -7.28 -10.06 -25.27
CA ASP A 296 -8.64 -10.57 -25.15
C ASP A 296 -9.38 -9.91 -23.96
N ALA A 297 -8.71 -9.79 -22.80
CA ALA A 297 -9.29 -9.12 -21.64
C ALA A 297 -9.61 -7.66 -21.94
N ILE A 298 -8.73 -6.91 -22.60
CA ILE A 298 -8.96 -5.51 -22.97
C ILE A 298 -10.17 -5.38 -23.89
N LYS A 299 -10.23 -6.21 -24.95
CA LYS A 299 -11.29 -6.14 -25.98
C LYS A 299 -12.67 -6.61 -25.46
N CYS A 300 -12.70 -7.51 -24.50
CA CYS A 300 -13.91 -8.12 -23.98
C CYS A 300 -14.37 -7.53 -22.64
N PHE A 301 -13.87 -6.38 -22.23
CA PHE A 301 -14.34 -5.72 -21.01
C PHE A 301 -15.59 -4.88 -21.33
N ASP A 302 -16.74 -5.43 -20.95
CA ASP A 302 -18.05 -4.76 -21.11
C ASP A 302 -18.68 -4.60 -19.71
N VAL A 303 -18.52 -3.41 -19.11
CA VAL A 303 -19.05 -3.06 -17.81
C VAL A 303 -19.51 -1.61 -17.78
N ASP A 304 -20.53 -1.34 -17.00
CA ASP A 304 -20.96 0.03 -16.74
C ASP A 304 -19.94 0.77 -15.86
N ARG A 305 -19.17 1.64 -16.49
CA ARG A 305 -18.15 2.45 -15.83
C ARG A 305 -18.69 3.30 -14.68
N LYS A 306 -19.95 3.76 -14.79
CA LYS A 306 -20.60 4.54 -13.74
C LYS A 306 -20.86 3.66 -12.52
N GLU A 307 -21.36 2.44 -12.71
CA GLU A 307 -21.55 1.47 -11.62
C GLU A 307 -20.21 1.16 -10.92
N VAL A 308 -19.14 0.91 -11.69
CA VAL A 308 -17.78 0.70 -11.15
C VAL A 308 -17.36 1.86 -10.26
N GLN A 309 -17.53 3.09 -10.73
CA GLN A 309 -17.16 4.29 -9.99
C GLN A 309 -17.96 4.42 -8.69
N GLU A 310 -19.30 4.33 -8.77
CA GLU A 310 -20.18 4.52 -7.63
C GLU A 310 -19.93 3.50 -6.53
N MET A 311 -19.82 2.22 -6.87
CA MET A 311 -19.52 1.16 -5.90
C MET A 311 -18.15 1.35 -5.22
N THR A 312 -17.15 1.80 -5.98
CA THR A 312 -15.82 2.04 -5.43
C THR A 312 -15.84 3.20 -4.43
N TRP A 313 -16.56 4.28 -4.78
CA TRP A 313 -16.70 5.45 -3.90
C TRP A 313 -17.50 5.16 -2.65
N GLU A 314 -18.57 4.40 -2.75
CA GLU A 314 -19.35 3.99 -1.58
C GLU A 314 -18.50 3.17 -0.61
N LYS A 315 -17.77 2.19 -1.12
CA LYS A 315 -16.97 1.27 -0.30
C LYS A 315 -15.72 1.91 0.31
N HIS A 316 -15.09 2.86 -0.39
CA HIS A 316 -13.80 3.45 -0.01
C HIS A 316 -13.91 4.96 0.25
N SER A 317 -15.01 5.41 0.83
CA SER A 317 -15.20 6.81 1.24
C SER A 317 -14.22 7.23 2.33
N LEU A 318 -13.92 8.53 2.40
CA LEU A 318 -13.11 9.10 3.47
C LEU A 318 -13.69 8.83 4.86
N ASP A 319 -15.00 9.01 5.02
CA ASP A 319 -15.67 8.83 6.32
C ASP A 319 -15.64 7.35 6.75
N GLY A 320 -15.88 6.43 5.82
CA GLY A 320 -15.73 5.00 6.06
C GLY A 320 -14.31 4.62 6.47
N TRP A 321 -13.30 5.20 5.80
CA TRP A 321 -11.89 4.99 6.15
C TRP A 321 -11.53 5.57 7.52
N LYS A 322 -11.96 6.81 7.82
CA LYS A 322 -11.75 7.42 9.15
C LYS A 322 -12.33 6.58 10.26
N LYS A 323 -13.56 6.08 10.08
CA LYS A 323 -14.20 5.20 11.05
C LYS A 323 -13.40 3.93 11.26
N GLN A 324 -13.04 3.22 10.18
CA GLN A 324 -12.24 1.98 10.25
C GLN A 324 -10.90 2.21 10.96
N PHE A 325 -10.23 3.32 10.68
CA PHE A 325 -8.95 3.66 11.27
C PHE A 325 -9.09 4.00 12.75
N THR A 326 -10.10 4.79 13.15
CA THR A 326 -10.40 5.11 14.54
C THR A 326 -10.72 3.85 15.33
N ASP A 327 -11.54 2.95 14.78
CA ASP A 327 -11.88 1.68 15.42
C ASP A 327 -10.63 0.80 15.65
N ALA A 328 -9.70 0.81 14.68
CA ALA A 328 -8.43 0.08 14.79
C ALA A 328 -7.52 0.66 15.90
N ILE A 329 -7.45 1.99 16.02
CA ILE A 329 -6.69 2.63 17.09
C ILE A 329 -7.32 2.33 18.45
N ASN A 330 -8.63 2.53 18.61
CA ASN A 330 -9.34 2.24 19.85
C ASN A 330 -9.11 0.78 20.28
N LYS A 331 -9.24 -0.16 19.34
CA LYS A 331 -8.95 -1.58 19.61
C LYS A 331 -7.51 -1.81 20.08
N THR A 332 -6.55 -1.03 19.57
CA THR A 332 -5.14 -1.12 19.95
C THR A 332 -4.96 -0.60 21.39
N VAL A 333 -5.52 0.55 21.70
CA VAL A 333 -5.45 1.16 23.05
C VAL A 333 -6.14 0.28 24.08
N ASP A 334 -7.36 -0.18 23.80
CA ASP A 334 -8.14 -1.05 24.70
C ASP A 334 -7.43 -2.38 24.98
N LYS A 335 -6.83 -2.98 23.94
CA LYS A 335 -6.07 -4.22 24.08
C LYS A 335 -4.84 -4.04 24.97
N PHE A 336 -4.13 -2.94 24.77
CA PHE A 336 -2.91 -2.63 25.52
C PHE A 336 -3.21 -2.35 27.01
N SER A 337 -4.35 -1.75 27.31
CA SER A 337 -4.78 -1.44 28.69
C SER A 337 -5.24 -2.66 29.49
N ARG A 338 -5.46 -3.80 28.83
CA ARG A 338 -5.85 -5.04 29.53
C ARG A 338 -4.59 -5.76 30.02
N PRO A 339 -4.55 -6.17 31.32
CA PRO A 339 -3.43 -6.96 31.81
C PRO A 339 -3.25 -8.22 30.96
N THR A 340 -2.05 -8.46 30.47
CA THR A 340 -1.73 -9.71 29.78
C THR A 340 -1.70 -10.85 30.79
N LEU A 341 -2.21 -12.04 30.42
CA LEU A 341 -2.23 -13.22 31.30
C LEU A 341 -0.84 -13.57 31.88
N SER A 342 0.25 -13.17 31.21
CA SER A 342 1.63 -13.31 31.71
C SER A 342 1.93 -12.47 32.96
N GLN A 343 1.18 -11.41 33.24
CA GLN A 343 1.33 -10.59 34.45
C GLN A 343 0.71 -11.24 35.71
N PHE A 344 -0.10 -12.27 35.52
CA PHE A 344 -0.71 -13.04 36.64
C PHE A 344 0.05 -14.32 36.95
N MET A 345 1.13 -14.64 36.20
CA MET A 345 1.91 -15.87 36.38
C MET A 345 3.29 -15.62 37.02
N THR A 346 3.52 -14.42 37.55
CA THR A 346 4.64 -14.09 38.42
C THR A 346 4.16 -13.98 39.87
#